data_ef2c35b37f0f7a036cb276fcf952a73b
#
_entry.id   ef2c35b37f0f7a036cb276fcf952a73b
#
_cell.length_a   1.000
_cell.length_b   1.000
_cell.length_c   1.000
_cell.angle_alpha   90.00
_cell.angle_beta   90.00
_cell.angle_gamma   90.00
#
_symmetry.space_group_name_H-M   'P 1'
#
loop_
_entity.id
_entity.type
_entity.pdbx_description
1 polymer ?
#
loop_
_entity_poly.entity_id
_entity_poly.type
_entity_poly.pdbx_seq_one_letter_code
_entity_poly.pdbx_strand_id
1 'polypeptide(L)'
;MFFGASKQLSALEEQNAVQNKTIQRLERQLAEVTKERDLLKIGQREEHDAFSVQKRMGNLWLSSSEMIHDVRTEIAQSASTLGANKADFAESTSLTERILSLLAHSSSATSVISNDTQTVSDAVNELKKVTDGISGFIGMIQGISEQTNLLALNAAIEAARAGEQGRGFAVVADEVRALAQRSAEATGAISDLIVEIDHGMDRVVAGITHVGEKTTEVREDSASIQTTTEALVALSKQMYSVISDSSEDGFIQSVKMDHIVWKLQVYRSVMGESDVDVHDFADHRDCRLGDWYYKGEGAEKFSGLLGYKGLEGPHTMVHDSGLSALSAVGQGDINKAMRHLEAMERASRDLLARLTELGQEMHGMR
;
A
#
# COMPACT_ATOMS: atom_id res chain seq x y z
N MET A 1 95.13 59.14 -62.29
CA MET A 1 94.51 58.52 -61.07
C MET A 1 92.96 58.67 -60.99
N PHE A 2 92.33 59.57 -61.72
CA PHE A 2 90.91 59.86 -61.62
C PHE A 2 89.95 58.83 -62.34
N PHE A 3 90.42 58.15 -63.37
CA PHE A 3 89.58 57.19 -64.13
C PHE A 3 89.29 55.84 -63.36
N GLY A 4 90.14 55.47 -62.42
CA GLY A 4 89.94 54.22 -61.64
C GLY A 4 88.89 54.37 -60.55
N ALA A 5 88.88 55.56 -59.89
CA ALA A 5 87.91 55.88 -58.83
C ALA A 5 86.48 56.02 -59.31
N SER A 6 86.26 56.59 -60.49
CA SER A 6 84.92 56.66 -61.13
C SER A 6 84.29 55.29 -61.45
N LYS A 7 85.14 54.39 -61.94
CA LYS A 7 84.73 53.02 -62.30
C LYS A 7 84.41 52.21 -61.06
N GLN A 8 85.14 52.36 -59.95
CA GLN A 8 84.81 51.77 -58.63
C GLN A 8 83.56 52.34 -58.00
N LEU A 9 83.34 53.66 -58.13
CA LEU A 9 82.13 54.26 -57.62
C LEU A 9 80.83 53.72 -58.31
N SER A 10 80.91 53.66 -59.70
CA SER A 10 79.77 53.10 -60.46
C SER A 10 79.53 51.64 -60.20
N ALA A 11 80.53 50.80 -59.97
CA ALA A 11 80.35 49.38 -59.55
C ALA A 11 79.79 49.30 -58.17
N LEU A 12 80.13 50.14 -57.22
CA LEU A 12 79.54 50.23 -55.85
C LEU A 12 78.07 50.69 -55.89
N GLU A 13 77.77 51.68 -56.76
CA GLU A 13 76.36 52.12 -56.93
C GLU A 13 75.49 51.02 -57.53
N GLU A 14 75.99 50.25 -58.50
CA GLU A 14 75.31 49.12 -59.09
C GLU A 14 75.13 48.00 -58.06
N GLN A 15 76.16 47.74 -57.28
CA GLN A 15 76.11 46.76 -56.17
C GLN A 15 75.07 47.13 -55.11
N ASN A 16 75.05 48.39 -54.71
CA ASN A 16 74.04 48.96 -53.77
C ASN A 16 72.62 48.87 -54.35
N ALA A 17 72.45 49.18 -55.65
CA ALA A 17 71.13 49.03 -56.30
C ALA A 17 70.61 47.59 -56.31
N VAL A 18 71.50 46.59 -56.53
CA VAL A 18 71.15 45.19 -56.46
C VAL A 18 70.84 44.75 -55.03
N GLN A 19 71.65 45.21 -54.06
CA GLN A 19 71.38 44.96 -52.63
C GLN A 19 70.06 45.56 -52.16
N ASN A 20 69.76 46.77 -52.54
CA ASN A 20 68.49 47.42 -52.21
C ASN A 20 67.28 46.70 -52.82
N LYS A 21 67.38 46.24 -54.06
CA LYS A 21 66.31 45.35 -54.65
C LYS A 21 66.16 44.05 -53.89
N THR A 22 67.27 43.46 -53.44
CA THR A 22 67.25 42.22 -52.66
C THR A 22 66.64 42.48 -51.28
N ILE A 23 66.98 43.59 -50.60
CA ILE A 23 66.39 43.98 -49.31
C ILE A 23 64.88 44.18 -49.47
N GLN A 24 64.41 44.91 -50.47
CA GLN A 24 62.98 45.12 -50.74
C GLN A 24 62.24 43.81 -51.00
N ARG A 25 62.89 42.89 -51.69
CA ARG A 25 62.26 41.51 -51.93
C ARG A 25 62.14 40.71 -50.62
N LEU A 26 63.22 40.72 -49.83
CA LEU A 26 63.24 40.06 -48.53
C LEU A 26 62.21 40.64 -47.54
N GLU A 27 62.13 42.02 -47.50
CA GLU A 27 61.10 42.67 -46.70
C GLU A 27 59.68 42.29 -47.10
N ARG A 28 59.37 42.18 -48.41
CA ARG A 28 58.06 41.69 -48.89
C ARG A 28 57.83 40.26 -48.48
N GLN A 29 58.83 39.38 -48.65
CA GLN A 29 58.70 37.96 -48.22
C GLN A 29 58.52 37.83 -46.72
N LEU A 30 59.25 38.64 -45.93
CA LEU A 30 59.12 38.67 -44.49
C LEU A 30 57.69 39.11 -44.06
N ALA A 31 57.15 40.15 -44.71
CA ALA A 31 55.81 40.65 -44.44
C ALA A 31 54.74 39.58 -44.77
N GLU A 32 54.92 38.83 -45.89
CA GLU A 32 54.01 37.76 -46.31
C GLU A 32 54.07 36.57 -45.32
N VAL A 33 55.25 36.09 -44.93
CA VAL A 33 55.44 35.00 -43.96
C VAL A 33 54.92 35.42 -42.58
N THR A 34 55.12 36.70 -42.20
CA THR A 34 54.61 37.21 -40.94
C THR A 34 53.07 37.21 -40.93
N LYS A 35 52.45 37.62 -42.03
CA LYS A 35 50.99 37.57 -42.18
C LYS A 35 50.45 36.10 -42.14
N GLU A 36 51.09 35.18 -42.83
CA GLU A 36 50.71 33.75 -42.79
C GLU A 36 50.84 33.14 -41.40
N ARG A 37 52.00 33.43 -40.71
CA ARG A 37 52.20 33.03 -39.31
C ARG A 37 51.08 33.55 -38.38
N ASP A 38 50.66 34.81 -38.53
CA ASP A 38 49.67 35.44 -37.68
C ASP A 38 48.27 34.86 -37.95
N LEU A 39 47.93 34.54 -39.20
CA LEU A 39 46.70 33.79 -39.56
C LEU A 39 46.71 32.39 -38.98
N LEU A 40 47.82 31.67 -39.06
CA LEU A 40 47.94 30.32 -38.45
C LEU A 40 47.77 30.36 -36.91
N LYS A 41 48.35 31.38 -36.26
CA LYS A 41 48.18 31.58 -34.81
C LYS A 41 46.73 31.89 -34.42
N ILE A 42 46.01 32.66 -35.21
CA ILE A 42 44.56 32.90 -35.01
C ILE A 42 43.79 31.61 -35.13
N GLY A 43 44.01 30.84 -36.22
CA GLY A 43 43.35 29.55 -36.43
C GLY A 43 43.62 28.55 -35.30
N GLN A 44 44.89 28.44 -34.84
CA GLN A 44 45.22 27.58 -33.69
C GLN A 44 44.54 28.02 -32.38
N ARG A 45 44.36 29.31 -32.14
CA ARG A 45 43.62 29.83 -30.96
C ARG A 45 42.14 29.49 -31.06
N GLU A 46 41.52 29.72 -32.23
CA GLU A 46 40.10 29.41 -32.43
C GLU A 46 39.84 27.92 -32.26
N GLU A 47 40.72 27.04 -32.79
CA GLU A 47 40.62 25.59 -32.62
C GLU A 47 40.80 25.17 -31.15
N HIS A 48 41.77 25.76 -30.42
CA HIS A 48 42.00 25.52 -29.00
C HIS A 48 40.81 25.98 -28.15
N ASP A 49 40.26 27.16 -28.43
CA ASP A 49 39.09 27.67 -27.72
C ASP A 49 37.85 26.83 -27.99
N ALA A 50 37.61 26.40 -29.24
CA ALA A 50 36.53 25.49 -29.58
C ALA A 50 36.68 24.16 -28.87
N PHE A 51 37.87 23.57 -28.83
CA PHE A 51 38.14 22.31 -28.09
C PHE A 51 37.91 22.47 -26.59
N SER A 52 38.35 23.60 -26.00
CA SER A 52 38.16 23.89 -24.57
C SER A 52 36.67 24.01 -24.21
N VAL A 53 35.88 24.67 -25.06
CA VAL A 53 34.41 24.78 -24.90
C VAL A 53 33.77 23.41 -25.01
N GLN A 54 34.14 22.61 -26.00
CA GLN A 54 33.62 21.24 -26.19
C GLN A 54 33.91 20.33 -24.98
N LYS A 55 35.14 20.39 -24.45
CA LYS A 55 35.52 19.67 -23.23
C LYS A 55 34.71 20.11 -22.02
N ARG A 56 34.53 21.43 -21.81
CA ARG A 56 33.70 21.96 -20.72
C ARG A 56 32.24 21.54 -20.85
N MET A 57 31.68 21.55 -22.05
CA MET A 57 30.33 21.08 -22.32
C MET A 57 30.20 19.57 -22.01
N GLY A 58 31.19 18.77 -22.41
CA GLY A 58 31.25 17.34 -22.08
C GLY A 58 31.22 17.11 -20.57
N ASN A 59 32.04 17.84 -19.81
CA ASN A 59 32.07 17.71 -18.35
C ASN A 59 30.75 18.14 -17.67
N LEU A 60 30.09 19.20 -18.13
CA LEU A 60 28.78 19.60 -17.64
C LEU A 60 27.71 18.53 -17.93
N TRP A 61 27.78 17.92 -19.10
CA TRP A 61 26.86 16.83 -19.47
C TRP A 61 27.10 15.59 -18.60
N LEU A 62 28.37 15.25 -18.34
CA LEU A 62 28.74 14.13 -17.46
C LEU A 62 28.35 14.39 -15.99
N SER A 63 28.45 15.64 -15.50
CA SER A 63 28.00 15.96 -14.13
C SER A 63 26.48 15.78 -13.98
N SER A 64 25.71 15.98 -15.06
CA SER A 64 24.27 15.66 -15.06
C SER A 64 24.00 14.16 -14.89
N SER A 65 25.00 13.30 -15.17
CA SER A 65 24.86 11.86 -14.97
C SER A 65 24.79 11.47 -13.49
N GLU A 66 25.34 12.28 -12.59
CA GLU A 66 25.25 12.06 -11.14
C GLU A 66 23.80 12.28 -10.67
N MET A 67 23.14 13.34 -11.16
CA MET A 67 21.71 13.56 -10.88
C MET A 67 20.83 12.41 -11.41
N ILE A 68 21.16 11.83 -12.56
CA ILE A 68 20.46 10.69 -13.11
C ILE A 68 20.65 9.45 -12.21
N HIS A 69 21.84 9.27 -11.63
CA HIS A 69 22.12 8.21 -10.67
C HIS A 69 21.29 8.36 -9.39
N ASP A 70 21.15 9.58 -8.88
CA ASP A 70 20.32 9.87 -7.71
C ASP A 70 18.84 9.55 -7.99
N VAL A 71 18.29 10.04 -9.11
CA VAL A 71 16.93 9.74 -9.55
C VAL A 71 16.69 8.23 -9.71
N ARG A 72 17.66 7.51 -10.30
CA ARG A 72 17.61 6.04 -10.39
C ARG A 72 17.47 5.40 -9.01
N THR A 73 18.27 5.87 -8.05
CA THR A 73 18.25 5.33 -6.67
C THR A 73 16.91 5.58 -5.99
N GLU A 74 16.35 6.78 -6.15
CA GLU A 74 15.03 7.13 -5.62
C GLU A 74 13.90 6.28 -6.25
N ILE A 75 13.94 6.05 -7.56
CA ILE A 75 12.97 5.19 -8.25
C ILE A 75 13.07 3.74 -7.73
N ALA A 76 14.28 3.20 -7.59
CA ALA A 76 14.49 1.85 -7.07
C ALA A 76 13.98 1.70 -5.63
N GLN A 77 14.22 2.71 -4.78
CA GLN A 77 13.70 2.76 -3.41
C GLN A 77 12.17 2.84 -3.39
N SER A 78 11.57 3.66 -4.26
CA SER A 78 10.11 3.78 -4.38
C SER A 78 9.48 2.44 -4.80
N ALA A 79 10.04 1.76 -5.80
CA ALA A 79 9.58 0.44 -6.24
C ALA A 79 9.66 -0.60 -5.12
N SER A 80 10.74 -0.60 -4.33
CA SER A 80 10.89 -1.48 -3.14
C SER A 80 9.82 -1.20 -2.08
N THR A 81 9.55 0.07 -1.80
CA THR A 81 8.50 0.48 -0.85
C THR A 81 7.10 0.05 -1.31
N LEU A 82 6.80 0.18 -2.61
CA LEU A 82 5.55 -0.30 -3.18
C LEU A 82 5.39 -1.81 -3.04
N GLY A 83 6.48 -2.57 -3.21
CA GLY A 83 6.49 -4.02 -2.98
C GLY A 83 6.17 -4.40 -1.53
N ALA A 84 6.71 -3.69 -0.55
CA ALA A 84 6.38 -3.87 0.87
C ALA A 84 4.91 -3.53 1.14
N ASN A 85 4.42 -2.39 0.66
CA ASN A 85 3.02 -1.98 0.81
C ASN A 85 2.04 -3.01 0.22
N LYS A 86 2.40 -3.69 -0.87
CA LYS A 86 1.59 -4.77 -1.46
C LYS A 86 1.36 -5.92 -0.46
N ALA A 87 2.38 -6.31 0.30
CA ALA A 87 2.26 -7.34 1.34
C ALA A 87 1.36 -6.88 2.49
N ASP A 88 1.51 -5.64 2.95
CA ASP A 88 0.69 -5.04 4.02
C ASP A 88 -0.80 -4.98 3.63
N PHE A 89 -1.11 -4.65 2.37
CA PHE A 89 -2.49 -4.66 1.88
C PHE A 89 -3.09 -6.05 1.73
N ALA A 90 -2.28 -7.06 1.41
CA ALA A 90 -2.74 -8.46 1.40
C ALA A 90 -3.12 -8.92 2.82
N GLU A 91 -2.32 -8.57 3.83
CA GLU A 91 -2.62 -8.83 5.24
C GLU A 91 -3.88 -8.08 5.69
N SER A 92 -4.02 -6.81 5.35
CA SER A 92 -5.21 -6.00 5.65
C SER A 92 -6.49 -6.64 5.08
N THR A 93 -6.45 -7.16 3.87
CA THR A 93 -7.57 -7.88 3.26
C THR A 93 -7.96 -9.10 4.08
N SER A 94 -6.99 -9.91 4.51
CA SER A 94 -7.22 -11.08 5.36
C SER A 94 -7.85 -10.72 6.72
N LEU A 95 -7.39 -9.64 7.35
CA LEU A 95 -7.97 -9.13 8.59
C LEU A 95 -9.43 -8.70 8.40
N THR A 96 -9.74 -8.05 7.29
CA THR A 96 -11.09 -7.58 6.98
C THR A 96 -12.05 -8.76 6.73
N GLU A 97 -11.61 -9.84 6.07
CA GLU A 97 -12.38 -11.07 5.90
C GLU A 97 -12.66 -11.76 7.25
N ARG A 98 -11.71 -11.71 8.19
CA ARG A 98 -11.93 -12.19 9.56
C ARG A 98 -12.99 -11.38 10.30
N ILE A 99 -13.00 -10.05 10.12
CA ILE A 99 -14.06 -9.18 10.71
C ILE A 99 -15.44 -9.61 10.18
N LEU A 100 -15.59 -9.82 8.88
CA LEU A 100 -16.85 -10.30 8.29
C LEU A 100 -17.29 -11.65 8.89
N SER A 101 -16.39 -12.59 9.10
CA SER A 101 -16.67 -13.85 9.76
C SER A 101 -17.14 -13.67 11.22
N LEU A 102 -16.50 -12.77 11.98
CA LEU A 102 -16.90 -12.45 13.36
C LEU A 102 -18.28 -11.78 13.41
N LEU A 103 -18.60 -10.91 12.45
CA LEU A 103 -19.92 -10.29 12.35
C LEU A 103 -21.02 -11.32 12.03
N ALA A 104 -20.74 -12.28 11.15
CA ALA A 104 -21.67 -13.38 10.89
C ALA A 104 -21.95 -14.21 12.16
N HIS A 105 -20.91 -14.48 12.96
CA HIS A 105 -21.05 -15.16 14.25
C HIS A 105 -21.86 -14.32 15.26
N SER A 106 -21.57 -13.01 15.35
CA SER A 106 -22.32 -12.08 16.19
C SER A 106 -23.80 -12.02 15.82
N SER A 107 -24.12 -11.96 14.53
CA SER A 107 -25.50 -11.99 14.03
C SER A 107 -26.24 -13.28 14.41
N SER A 108 -25.57 -14.42 14.31
CA SER A 108 -26.11 -15.72 14.74
C SER A 108 -26.38 -15.75 16.25
N ALA A 109 -25.42 -15.31 17.07
CA ALA A 109 -25.57 -15.23 18.52
C ALA A 109 -26.72 -14.31 18.94
N THR A 110 -26.85 -13.16 18.30
CA THR A 110 -27.92 -12.18 18.53
C THR A 110 -29.30 -12.79 18.19
N SER A 111 -29.39 -13.60 17.12
CA SER A 111 -30.61 -14.33 16.78
C SER A 111 -31.00 -15.37 17.83
N VAL A 112 -30.04 -16.10 18.39
CA VAL A 112 -30.26 -17.05 19.50
C VAL A 112 -30.77 -16.31 20.74
N ILE A 113 -30.12 -15.21 21.14
CA ILE A 113 -30.55 -14.38 22.28
C ILE A 113 -31.98 -13.87 22.09
N SER A 114 -32.35 -13.44 20.90
CA SER A 114 -33.72 -12.99 20.59
C SER A 114 -34.76 -14.14 20.79
N ASN A 115 -34.43 -15.34 20.33
CA ASN A 115 -35.29 -16.49 20.50
C ASN A 115 -35.41 -16.95 21.97
N ASP A 116 -34.31 -16.96 22.70
CA ASP A 116 -34.28 -17.30 24.13
C ASP A 116 -35.07 -16.27 24.95
N THR A 117 -34.94 -15.00 24.62
CA THR A 117 -35.71 -13.89 25.24
C THR A 117 -37.22 -14.10 25.04
N GLN A 118 -37.64 -14.47 23.85
CA GLN A 118 -39.07 -14.80 23.57
C GLN A 118 -39.53 -16.01 24.38
N THR A 119 -38.72 -17.07 24.45
CA THR A 119 -39.04 -18.26 25.24
C THR A 119 -39.20 -17.95 26.71
N VAL A 120 -38.32 -17.13 27.28
CA VAL A 120 -38.44 -16.70 28.70
C VAL A 120 -39.68 -15.82 28.89
N SER A 121 -40.00 -14.94 27.94
CA SER A 121 -41.24 -14.13 28.00
C SER A 121 -42.51 -14.99 28.05
N ASP A 122 -42.55 -16.02 27.19
CA ASP A 122 -43.70 -16.95 27.17
C ASP A 122 -43.83 -17.74 28.47
N ALA A 123 -42.72 -18.21 29.03
CA ALA A 123 -42.71 -18.92 30.33
C ALA A 123 -43.15 -18.04 31.49
N VAL A 124 -42.78 -16.77 31.53
CA VAL A 124 -43.24 -15.81 32.56
C VAL A 124 -44.74 -15.54 32.42
N ASN A 125 -45.24 -15.39 31.18
CA ASN A 125 -46.69 -15.23 30.98
C ASN A 125 -47.48 -16.43 31.43
N GLU A 126 -46.99 -17.66 31.26
CA GLU A 126 -47.61 -18.88 31.76
C GLU A 126 -47.58 -18.92 33.29
N LEU A 127 -46.44 -18.59 33.90
CA LEU A 127 -46.31 -18.50 35.36
C LEU A 127 -47.29 -17.51 35.95
N LYS A 128 -47.48 -16.34 35.32
CA LYS A 128 -48.47 -15.35 35.75
C LYS A 128 -49.90 -15.93 35.78
N LYS A 129 -50.30 -16.69 34.76
CA LYS A 129 -51.62 -17.35 34.74
C LYS A 129 -51.77 -18.38 35.88
N VAL A 130 -50.72 -19.13 36.17
CA VAL A 130 -50.71 -20.07 37.30
C VAL A 130 -50.83 -19.36 38.62
N THR A 131 -50.10 -18.27 38.83
CA THR A 131 -50.11 -17.43 40.05
C THR A 131 -51.49 -16.80 40.24
N ASP A 132 -52.12 -16.27 39.21
CA ASP A 132 -53.49 -15.76 39.22
C ASP A 132 -54.49 -16.85 39.67
N GLY A 133 -54.35 -18.09 39.17
CA GLY A 133 -55.14 -19.25 39.57
C GLY A 133 -54.98 -19.59 41.05
N ILE A 134 -53.71 -19.59 41.55
CA ILE A 134 -53.43 -19.82 42.96
C ILE A 134 -54.07 -18.74 43.83
N SER A 135 -53.95 -17.47 43.44
CA SER A 135 -54.57 -16.34 44.12
C SER A 135 -56.09 -16.54 44.27
N GLY A 136 -56.76 -17.02 43.21
CA GLY A 136 -58.20 -17.37 43.25
C GLY A 136 -58.51 -18.50 44.23
N PHE A 137 -57.69 -19.55 44.30
CA PHE A 137 -57.86 -20.61 45.28
C PHE A 137 -57.68 -20.15 46.74
N ILE A 138 -56.65 -19.31 46.99
CA ILE A 138 -56.39 -18.72 48.30
C ILE A 138 -57.60 -17.89 48.78
N GLY A 139 -58.16 -17.07 47.86
CA GLY A 139 -59.37 -16.28 48.18
C GLY A 139 -60.59 -17.18 48.57
N MET A 140 -60.75 -18.34 47.87
CA MET A 140 -61.79 -19.31 48.23
C MET A 140 -61.57 -19.94 49.64
N ILE A 141 -60.32 -20.34 49.91
CA ILE A 141 -59.97 -20.94 51.21
C ILE A 141 -60.19 -19.94 52.39
N GLN A 142 -59.81 -18.67 52.16
CA GLN A 142 -60.04 -17.63 53.11
C GLN A 142 -61.54 -17.40 53.40
N GLY A 143 -62.37 -17.38 52.34
CA GLY A 143 -63.82 -17.32 52.47
C GLY A 143 -64.43 -18.52 53.22
N ILE A 144 -63.92 -19.76 52.95
CA ILE A 144 -64.32 -20.93 53.70
C ILE A 144 -63.92 -20.83 55.19
N SER A 145 -62.72 -20.35 55.45
CA SER A 145 -62.21 -20.14 56.81
C SER A 145 -63.09 -19.14 57.62
N GLU A 146 -63.44 -18.04 56.94
CA GLU A 146 -64.34 -17.04 57.54
C GLU A 146 -65.75 -17.64 57.84
N GLN A 147 -66.31 -18.37 56.87
CA GLN A 147 -67.60 -19.03 57.10
C GLN A 147 -67.54 -20.09 58.20
N THR A 148 -66.42 -20.89 58.25
CA THR A 148 -66.22 -21.88 59.32
C THR A 148 -66.07 -21.26 60.66
N ASN A 149 -65.36 -20.11 60.77
CA ASN A 149 -65.24 -19.33 61.99
C ASN A 149 -66.64 -18.82 62.51
N LEU A 150 -67.46 -18.32 61.54
CA LEU A 150 -68.84 -17.90 61.89
C LEU A 150 -69.73 -19.07 62.34
N LEU A 151 -69.63 -20.25 61.63
CA LEU A 151 -70.36 -21.45 61.99
C LEU A 151 -69.97 -21.96 63.43
N ALA A 152 -68.66 -22.00 63.63
CA ALA A 152 -68.12 -22.39 64.95
C ALA A 152 -68.54 -21.42 66.07
N LEU A 153 -68.56 -20.11 65.81
CA LEU A 153 -69.06 -19.10 66.75
C LEU A 153 -70.54 -19.35 67.09
N ASN A 154 -71.37 -19.59 66.08
CA ASN A 154 -72.80 -19.88 66.32
C ASN A 154 -72.98 -21.18 67.11
N ALA A 155 -72.19 -22.22 66.83
CA ALA A 155 -72.21 -23.50 67.54
C ALA A 155 -71.76 -23.31 69.03
N ALA A 156 -70.74 -22.50 69.28
CA ALA A 156 -70.30 -22.17 70.65
C ALA A 156 -71.37 -21.42 71.44
N ILE A 157 -72.05 -20.49 70.76
CA ILE A 157 -73.18 -19.75 71.40
C ILE A 157 -74.32 -20.73 71.76
N GLU A 158 -74.71 -21.64 70.89
CA GLU A 158 -75.78 -22.55 71.12
C GLU A 158 -75.40 -23.62 72.21
N ALA A 159 -74.13 -24.07 72.16
CA ALA A 159 -73.57 -24.96 73.21
C ALA A 159 -73.57 -24.27 74.60
N ALA A 160 -73.21 -22.99 74.70
CA ALA A 160 -73.35 -22.22 75.97
C ALA A 160 -74.81 -22.05 76.42
N ARG A 161 -75.69 -21.99 75.46
CA ARG A 161 -77.16 -21.88 75.77
C ARG A 161 -77.77 -23.20 76.28
N ALA A 162 -77.19 -24.36 75.96
CA ALA A 162 -77.56 -25.68 76.48
C ALA A 162 -77.04 -25.98 77.90
N GLY A 163 -76.23 -25.15 78.48
CA GLY A 163 -75.70 -25.23 79.85
C GLY A 163 -74.79 -26.46 80.02
N GLU A 164 -74.93 -27.17 81.15
CA GLU A 164 -74.10 -28.34 81.48
C GLU A 164 -74.11 -29.45 80.37
N GLN A 165 -75.19 -29.59 79.66
CA GLN A 165 -75.35 -30.62 78.55
C GLN A 165 -74.56 -30.17 77.31
N GLY A 166 -74.23 -28.91 77.12
CA GLY A 166 -73.49 -28.35 75.96
C GLY A 166 -71.97 -28.33 76.11
N ARG A 167 -71.38 -28.62 77.28
CA ARG A 167 -69.97 -28.45 77.63
C ARG A 167 -69.05 -29.19 76.57
N GLY A 168 -69.33 -30.41 76.15
CA GLY A 168 -68.54 -31.13 75.17
C GLY A 168 -68.61 -30.52 73.78
N PHE A 169 -69.75 -29.97 73.36
CA PHE A 169 -69.95 -29.28 72.10
C PHE A 169 -69.24 -27.89 72.09
N ALA A 170 -69.21 -27.18 73.23
CA ALA A 170 -68.51 -25.92 73.31
C ALA A 170 -67.00 -26.06 73.08
N VAL A 171 -66.37 -27.10 73.70
CA VAL A 171 -64.94 -27.37 73.48
C VAL A 171 -64.60 -27.67 71.96
N VAL A 172 -65.49 -28.45 71.28
CA VAL A 172 -65.32 -28.72 69.84
C VAL A 172 -65.53 -27.46 69.04
N ALA A 173 -66.53 -26.66 69.37
CA ALA A 173 -66.77 -25.42 68.64
C ALA A 173 -65.58 -24.42 68.77
N ASP A 174 -65.01 -24.28 69.97
CA ASP A 174 -63.82 -23.43 70.20
C ASP A 174 -62.60 -23.94 69.47
N GLU A 175 -62.39 -25.25 69.39
CA GLU A 175 -61.28 -25.88 68.58
C GLU A 175 -61.47 -25.66 67.09
N VAL A 176 -62.72 -25.86 66.55
CA VAL A 176 -63.02 -25.54 65.13
C VAL A 176 -62.82 -24.06 64.85
N ARG A 177 -63.18 -23.19 65.74
CA ARG A 177 -62.94 -21.73 65.60
C ARG A 177 -61.47 -21.39 65.58
N ALA A 178 -60.66 -21.95 66.50
CA ALA A 178 -59.20 -21.78 66.51
C ALA A 178 -58.55 -22.29 65.23
N LEU A 179 -59.03 -23.42 64.72
CA LEU A 179 -58.54 -24.01 63.40
C LEU A 179 -58.88 -23.08 62.23
N ALA A 180 -60.13 -22.56 62.19
CA ALA A 180 -60.54 -21.62 61.14
C ALA A 180 -59.69 -20.35 61.14
N GLN A 181 -59.38 -19.79 62.34
CA GLN A 181 -58.54 -18.61 62.51
C GLN A 181 -57.08 -18.90 62.02
N ARG A 182 -56.51 -20.03 62.44
CA ARG A 182 -55.18 -20.45 61.94
C ARG A 182 -55.16 -20.67 60.43
N SER A 183 -56.22 -21.20 59.82
CA SER A 183 -56.35 -21.36 58.38
C SER A 183 -56.39 -19.98 57.69
N ALA A 184 -57.11 -19.01 58.22
CA ALA A 184 -57.15 -17.63 57.66
C ALA A 184 -55.79 -16.93 57.78
N GLU A 185 -55.08 -17.10 58.90
CA GLU A 185 -53.69 -16.57 59.01
C GLU A 185 -52.74 -17.21 58.02
N ALA A 186 -52.77 -18.50 57.84
CA ALA A 186 -51.94 -19.22 56.89
C ALA A 186 -52.22 -18.81 55.39
N THR A 187 -53.52 -18.64 55.08
CA THR A 187 -53.90 -18.16 53.73
C THR A 187 -53.47 -16.70 53.46
N GLY A 188 -53.53 -15.84 54.52
CA GLY A 188 -53.00 -14.48 54.46
C GLY A 188 -51.50 -14.46 54.12
N ALA A 189 -50.72 -15.27 54.87
CA ALA A 189 -49.29 -15.38 54.60
C ALA A 189 -48.95 -15.90 53.15
N ILE A 190 -49.78 -16.83 52.67
CA ILE A 190 -49.60 -17.30 51.28
C ILE A 190 -49.97 -16.20 50.26
N SER A 191 -51.02 -15.40 50.53
CA SER A 191 -51.38 -14.26 49.68
C SER A 191 -50.27 -13.27 49.57
N ASP A 192 -49.58 -12.94 50.66
CA ASP A 192 -48.43 -12.04 50.67
C ASP A 192 -47.27 -12.58 49.79
N LEU A 193 -46.99 -13.90 49.84
CA LEU A 193 -45.98 -14.53 49.00
C LEU A 193 -46.38 -14.49 47.51
N ILE A 194 -47.65 -14.63 47.17
CA ILE A 194 -48.16 -14.51 45.80
C ILE A 194 -47.93 -13.09 45.23
N VAL A 195 -48.18 -12.07 46.02
CA VAL A 195 -47.90 -10.67 45.65
C VAL A 195 -46.40 -10.43 45.43
N GLU A 196 -45.54 -11.02 46.27
CA GLU A 196 -44.08 -10.94 46.06
C GLU A 196 -43.62 -11.65 44.76
N ILE A 197 -44.20 -12.79 44.45
CA ILE A 197 -43.96 -13.52 43.18
C ILE A 197 -44.40 -12.67 41.99
N ASP A 198 -45.56 -12.03 42.02
CA ASP A 198 -46.07 -11.17 40.95
C ASP A 198 -45.14 -9.99 40.70
N HIS A 199 -44.69 -9.30 41.75
CA HIS A 199 -43.63 -8.26 41.61
C HIS A 199 -42.31 -8.79 41.07
N GLY A 200 -41.95 -10.05 41.41
CA GLY A 200 -40.78 -10.71 40.84
C GLY A 200 -40.91 -10.90 39.33
N MET A 201 -42.07 -11.36 38.88
CA MET A 201 -42.37 -11.57 37.44
C MET A 201 -42.34 -10.24 36.67
N ASP A 202 -42.92 -9.18 37.21
CA ASP A 202 -42.88 -7.84 36.56
C ASP A 202 -41.43 -7.34 36.36
N ARG A 203 -40.53 -7.56 37.32
CA ARG A 203 -39.09 -7.24 37.17
C ARG A 203 -38.45 -8.08 36.06
N VAL A 204 -38.79 -9.36 35.94
CA VAL A 204 -38.28 -10.24 34.88
C VAL A 204 -38.76 -9.75 33.52
N VAL A 205 -40.04 -9.39 33.37
CA VAL A 205 -40.60 -8.84 32.11
C VAL A 205 -39.87 -7.55 31.70
N ALA A 206 -39.64 -6.64 32.66
CA ALA A 206 -38.87 -5.42 32.37
C ALA A 206 -37.45 -5.72 31.91
N GLY A 207 -36.77 -6.71 32.53
CA GLY A 207 -35.44 -7.16 32.14
C GLY A 207 -35.43 -7.77 30.72
N ILE A 208 -36.41 -8.60 30.38
CA ILE A 208 -36.58 -9.21 29.04
C ILE A 208 -36.76 -8.13 27.96
N THR A 209 -37.62 -7.14 28.22
CA THR A 209 -37.84 -6.00 27.32
C THR A 209 -36.54 -5.26 27.04
N HIS A 210 -35.77 -4.96 28.10
CA HIS A 210 -34.47 -4.28 27.94
C HIS A 210 -33.43 -5.12 27.15
N VAL A 211 -33.39 -6.43 27.39
CA VAL A 211 -32.54 -7.34 26.58
C VAL A 211 -32.96 -7.32 25.10
N GLY A 212 -34.26 -7.33 24.79
CA GLY A 212 -34.79 -7.23 23.45
C GLY A 212 -34.39 -5.94 22.74
N GLU A 213 -34.47 -4.79 23.41
CA GLU A 213 -34.02 -3.49 22.89
C GLU A 213 -32.53 -3.51 22.59
N LYS A 214 -31.70 -3.97 23.52
CA LYS A 214 -30.24 -4.09 23.33
C LYS A 214 -29.84 -5.06 22.22
N THR A 215 -30.59 -6.15 22.06
CA THR A 215 -30.37 -7.10 21.00
C THR A 215 -30.65 -6.48 19.61
N THR A 216 -31.66 -5.62 19.53
CA THR A 216 -31.96 -4.87 18.28
C THR A 216 -30.86 -3.86 17.96
N GLU A 217 -30.42 -3.10 18.93
CA GLU A 217 -29.29 -2.14 18.78
C GLU A 217 -28.02 -2.84 18.29
N VAL A 218 -27.62 -3.96 18.91
CA VAL A 218 -26.46 -4.77 18.47
C VAL A 218 -26.61 -5.29 17.04
N ARG A 219 -27.82 -5.64 16.62
CA ARG A 219 -28.08 -6.08 15.23
C ARG A 219 -27.91 -4.95 14.23
N GLU A 220 -28.43 -3.75 14.54
CA GLU A 220 -28.28 -2.57 13.70
C GLU A 220 -26.82 -2.15 13.57
N ASP A 221 -26.07 -2.12 14.70
CA ASP A 221 -24.64 -1.83 14.71
C ASP A 221 -23.85 -2.87 13.90
N SER A 222 -24.14 -4.15 14.06
CA SER A 222 -23.50 -5.22 13.30
C SER A 222 -23.74 -5.08 11.79
N ALA A 223 -24.93 -4.71 11.35
CA ALA A 223 -25.26 -4.46 9.96
C ALA A 223 -24.50 -3.25 9.40
N SER A 224 -24.38 -2.17 10.19
CA SER A 224 -23.61 -0.98 9.83
C SER A 224 -22.10 -1.30 9.69
N ILE A 225 -21.53 -2.05 10.65
CA ILE A 225 -20.14 -2.50 10.60
C ILE A 225 -19.92 -3.41 9.38
N GLN A 226 -20.85 -4.31 9.08
CA GLN A 226 -20.76 -5.19 7.91
C GLN A 226 -20.65 -4.36 6.62
N THR A 227 -21.56 -3.41 6.41
CA THR A 227 -21.56 -2.54 5.22
C THR A 227 -20.22 -1.77 5.09
N THR A 228 -19.73 -1.22 6.20
CA THR A 228 -18.45 -0.50 6.24
C THR A 228 -17.28 -1.44 5.91
N THR A 229 -17.30 -2.66 6.44
CA THR A 229 -16.26 -3.67 6.21
C THR A 229 -16.25 -4.16 4.76
N GLU A 230 -17.41 -4.35 4.14
CA GLU A 230 -17.53 -4.69 2.71
C GLU A 230 -16.94 -3.57 1.82
N ALA A 231 -17.19 -2.30 2.16
CA ALA A 231 -16.58 -1.16 1.48
C ALA A 231 -15.05 -1.13 1.65
N LEU A 232 -14.53 -1.47 2.84
CA LEU A 232 -13.09 -1.60 3.09
C LEU A 232 -12.46 -2.73 2.26
N VAL A 233 -13.12 -3.88 2.11
CA VAL A 233 -12.65 -4.97 1.22
C VAL A 233 -12.54 -4.49 -0.22
N ALA A 234 -13.55 -3.79 -0.72
CA ALA A 234 -13.54 -3.25 -2.08
C ALA A 234 -12.38 -2.24 -2.28
N LEU A 235 -12.21 -1.32 -1.32
CA LEU A 235 -11.10 -0.35 -1.34
C LEU A 235 -9.74 -1.03 -1.26
N SER A 236 -9.57 -2.03 -0.40
CA SER A 236 -8.31 -2.78 -0.27
C SER A 236 -7.95 -3.49 -1.57
N LYS A 237 -8.91 -4.11 -2.26
CA LYS A 237 -8.70 -4.73 -3.58
C LYS A 237 -8.27 -3.70 -4.63
N GLN A 238 -8.91 -2.53 -4.66
CA GLN A 238 -8.54 -1.44 -5.56
C GLN A 238 -7.12 -0.94 -5.27
N MET A 239 -6.78 -0.72 -4.01
CA MET A 239 -5.43 -0.30 -3.60
C MET A 239 -4.37 -1.34 -3.95
N TYR A 240 -4.66 -2.63 -3.75
CA TYR A 240 -3.76 -3.71 -4.15
C TYR A 240 -3.47 -3.67 -5.66
N SER A 241 -4.48 -3.44 -6.50
CA SER A 241 -4.30 -3.28 -7.95
C SER A 241 -3.41 -2.08 -8.27
N VAL A 242 -3.71 -0.90 -7.71
CA VAL A 242 -2.93 0.33 -7.94
C VAL A 242 -1.47 0.17 -7.52
N ILE A 243 -1.22 -0.44 -6.36
CA ILE A 243 0.14 -0.69 -5.85
C ILE A 243 0.88 -1.68 -6.75
N SER A 244 0.19 -2.74 -7.21
CA SER A 244 0.77 -3.71 -8.12
C SER A 244 1.19 -3.07 -9.45
N ASP A 245 0.31 -2.26 -10.04
CA ASP A 245 0.60 -1.53 -11.29
C ASP A 245 1.77 -0.55 -11.10
N SER A 246 1.74 0.23 -10.01
CA SER A 246 2.80 1.17 -9.68
C SER A 246 4.15 0.48 -9.41
N SER A 247 4.15 -0.72 -8.83
CA SER A 247 5.37 -1.51 -8.60
C SER A 247 5.98 -2.00 -9.91
N GLU A 248 5.15 -2.48 -10.84
CA GLU A 248 5.59 -2.91 -12.17
C GLU A 248 6.13 -1.73 -12.99
N ASP A 249 5.44 -0.59 -12.99
CA ASP A 249 5.93 0.65 -13.59
C ASP A 249 7.27 1.11 -12.99
N GLY A 250 7.37 1.08 -11.66
CA GLY A 250 8.60 1.42 -10.94
C GLY A 250 9.77 0.52 -11.34
N PHE A 251 9.53 -0.78 -11.53
CA PHE A 251 10.53 -1.70 -12.04
C PHE A 251 10.97 -1.32 -13.47
N ILE A 252 10.02 -1.12 -14.38
CA ILE A 252 10.33 -0.73 -15.77
C ILE A 252 11.12 0.59 -15.82
N GLN A 253 10.74 1.60 -15.03
CA GLN A 253 11.47 2.86 -14.97
C GLN A 253 12.88 2.67 -14.40
N SER A 254 13.03 1.86 -13.34
CA SER A 254 14.32 1.54 -12.75
C SER A 254 15.26 0.89 -13.78
N VAL A 255 14.77 -0.08 -14.54
CA VAL A 255 15.53 -0.76 -15.61
C VAL A 255 15.93 0.22 -16.71
N LYS A 256 15.02 1.10 -17.14
CA LYS A 256 15.35 2.15 -18.11
C LYS A 256 16.49 3.06 -17.62
N MET A 257 16.42 3.47 -16.35
CA MET A 257 17.46 4.31 -15.74
C MET A 257 18.81 3.57 -15.60
N ASP A 258 18.79 2.28 -15.24
CA ASP A 258 20.00 1.45 -15.20
C ASP A 258 20.74 1.47 -16.53
N HIS A 259 20.02 1.32 -17.65
CA HIS A 259 20.62 1.35 -18.99
C HIS A 259 21.16 2.73 -19.38
N ILE A 260 20.48 3.80 -18.97
CA ILE A 260 20.99 5.17 -19.18
C ILE A 260 22.28 5.37 -18.39
N VAL A 261 22.32 5.00 -17.12
CA VAL A 261 23.52 5.12 -16.26
C VAL A 261 24.66 4.30 -16.82
N TRP A 262 24.39 3.05 -17.25
CA TRP A 262 25.39 2.17 -17.84
C TRP A 262 26.00 2.79 -19.12
N LYS A 263 25.19 3.34 -20.03
CA LYS A 263 25.67 4.05 -21.22
C LYS A 263 26.52 5.28 -20.87
N LEU A 264 26.11 6.05 -19.87
CA LEU A 264 26.87 7.21 -19.42
C LEU A 264 28.26 6.79 -18.90
N GLN A 265 28.36 5.65 -18.22
CA GLN A 265 29.66 5.09 -17.82
C GLN A 265 30.50 4.72 -19.03
N VAL A 266 29.92 4.08 -20.08
CA VAL A 266 30.62 3.81 -21.34
C VAL A 266 31.15 5.11 -21.95
N TYR A 267 30.35 6.17 -22.02
CA TYR A 267 30.80 7.47 -22.55
C TYR A 267 31.93 8.07 -21.74
N ARG A 268 31.84 8.03 -20.39
CA ARG A 268 32.90 8.52 -19.49
C ARG A 268 34.23 7.81 -19.77
N SER A 269 34.20 6.49 -19.90
CA SER A 269 35.39 5.68 -20.19
C SER A 269 35.96 5.99 -21.58
N VAL A 270 35.10 6.12 -22.60
CA VAL A 270 35.54 6.52 -23.98
C VAL A 270 36.18 7.92 -24.00
N MET A 271 35.70 8.85 -23.16
CA MET A 271 36.25 10.20 -23.04
C MET A 271 37.50 10.29 -22.17
N GLY A 272 37.93 9.19 -21.54
CA GLY A 272 39.06 9.15 -20.62
C GLY A 272 38.80 9.83 -19.28
N GLU A 273 37.55 9.95 -18.88
CA GLU A 273 37.09 10.55 -17.60
C GLU A 273 36.75 9.47 -16.55
N SER A 274 37.07 8.21 -16.81
CA SER A 274 36.83 7.08 -15.90
C SER A 274 37.95 6.02 -16.05
N ASP A 275 38.46 5.52 -14.93
CA ASP A 275 39.45 4.46 -14.85
C ASP A 275 38.82 3.07 -14.75
N VAL A 276 37.51 2.91 -15.00
CA VAL A 276 36.80 1.63 -14.94
C VAL A 276 37.28 0.72 -16.06
N ASP A 277 37.73 -0.48 -15.72
CA ASP A 277 38.15 -1.50 -16.68
C ASP A 277 36.96 -2.00 -17.49
N VAL A 278 37.19 -2.37 -18.77
CA VAL A 278 36.16 -2.94 -19.67
C VAL A 278 35.53 -4.20 -19.05
N HIS A 279 36.30 -4.96 -18.28
CA HIS A 279 35.84 -6.18 -17.61
C HIS A 279 34.91 -5.95 -16.43
N ASP A 280 34.86 -4.72 -15.89
CA ASP A 280 33.98 -4.35 -14.79
C ASP A 280 32.58 -3.91 -15.27
N PHE A 281 32.40 -3.78 -16.58
CA PHE A 281 31.10 -3.48 -17.16
C PHE A 281 30.23 -4.73 -17.23
N ALA A 282 29.07 -4.69 -16.57
CA ALA A 282 28.09 -5.78 -16.65
C ALA A 282 27.66 -6.05 -18.09
N ASP A 283 27.58 -7.33 -18.48
CA ASP A 283 26.95 -7.73 -19.72
C ASP A 283 25.41 -7.74 -19.62
N HIS A 284 24.73 -8.07 -20.72
CA HIS A 284 23.27 -8.09 -20.77
C HIS A 284 22.62 -9.15 -19.87
N ARG A 285 23.35 -10.14 -19.36
CA ARG A 285 22.81 -11.19 -18.48
C ARG A 285 22.97 -10.88 -16.99
N ASP A 286 24.01 -10.11 -16.66
CA ASP A 286 24.38 -9.79 -15.27
C ASP A 286 23.80 -8.44 -14.81
N CYS A 287 23.12 -7.69 -15.67
CA CYS A 287 22.38 -6.50 -15.28
C CYS A 287 21.00 -6.87 -14.70
N ARG A 288 20.36 -5.92 -13.99
CA ARG A 288 19.03 -6.12 -13.37
C ARG A 288 17.97 -6.62 -14.36
N LEU A 289 17.95 -6.08 -15.59
CA LEU A 289 17.06 -6.56 -16.65
C LEU A 289 17.36 -8.01 -17.01
N GLY A 290 18.65 -8.37 -17.14
CA GLY A 290 19.08 -9.72 -17.44
C GLY A 290 18.65 -10.72 -16.38
N ASP A 291 18.88 -10.43 -15.11
CA ASP A 291 18.41 -11.29 -14.01
C ASP A 291 16.90 -11.48 -14.03
N TRP A 292 16.13 -10.39 -14.19
CA TRP A 292 14.67 -10.44 -14.29
C TRP A 292 14.20 -11.23 -15.54
N TYR A 293 14.88 -11.03 -16.67
CA TYR A 293 14.52 -11.65 -17.94
C TYR A 293 14.83 -13.14 -17.98
N TYR A 294 16.01 -13.57 -17.50
CA TYR A 294 16.45 -14.97 -17.64
C TYR A 294 16.13 -15.86 -16.44
N LYS A 295 16.05 -15.31 -15.24
CA LYS A 295 15.97 -16.09 -13.98
C LYS A 295 14.87 -15.63 -13.02
N GLY A 296 14.31 -14.43 -13.24
CA GLY A 296 13.40 -13.79 -12.31
C GLY A 296 11.95 -13.83 -12.74
N GLU A 297 11.19 -12.94 -12.15
CA GLU A 297 9.73 -12.81 -12.32
C GLU A 297 9.31 -12.62 -13.80
N GLY A 298 10.18 -11.99 -14.59
CA GLY A 298 9.96 -11.82 -16.03
C GLY A 298 9.80 -13.14 -16.78
N ALA A 299 10.70 -14.07 -16.54
CA ALA A 299 10.65 -15.40 -17.13
C ALA A 299 9.42 -16.19 -16.67
N GLU A 300 9.07 -16.07 -15.38
CA GLU A 300 7.98 -16.82 -14.78
C GLU A 300 6.60 -16.32 -15.22
N LYS A 301 6.39 -14.99 -15.22
CA LYS A 301 5.06 -14.40 -15.39
C LYS A 301 4.79 -13.80 -16.75
N PHE A 302 5.82 -13.25 -17.43
CA PHE A 302 5.65 -12.40 -18.60
C PHE A 302 6.24 -12.97 -19.90
N SER A 303 6.84 -14.17 -19.87
CA SER A 303 7.46 -14.82 -21.04
C SER A 303 6.51 -15.05 -22.22
N GLY A 304 5.19 -15.02 -22.00
CA GLY A 304 4.17 -15.10 -23.03
C GLY A 304 3.98 -13.82 -23.87
N LEU A 305 4.33 -12.65 -23.31
CA LEU A 305 4.07 -11.34 -23.89
C LEU A 305 4.97 -11.05 -25.10
N LEU A 306 4.45 -10.28 -26.06
CA LEU A 306 5.21 -9.87 -27.24
C LEU A 306 6.32 -8.87 -26.87
N GLY A 307 6.01 -7.91 -25.98
CA GLY A 307 6.98 -6.96 -25.44
C GLY A 307 8.15 -7.65 -24.76
N TYR A 308 7.90 -8.68 -23.93
CA TYR A 308 8.96 -9.49 -23.32
C TYR A 308 9.87 -10.14 -24.35
N LYS A 309 9.31 -10.85 -25.33
CA LYS A 309 10.09 -11.53 -26.38
C LYS A 309 10.89 -10.57 -27.26
N GLY A 310 10.41 -9.34 -27.37
CA GLY A 310 11.06 -8.28 -28.16
C GLY A 310 12.25 -7.62 -27.45
N LEU A 311 12.50 -7.87 -26.15
CA LEU A 311 13.55 -7.20 -25.38
C LEU A 311 14.96 -7.72 -25.68
N GLU A 312 15.13 -9.03 -25.88
CA GLU A 312 16.46 -9.69 -25.90
C GLU A 312 17.40 -9.10 -26.95
N GLY A 313 16.92 -8.94 -28.18
CA GLY A 313 17.73 -8.42 -29.28
C GLY A 313 18.29 -7.01 -29.03
N PRO A 314 17.44 -6.01 -28.79
CA PRO A 314 17.90 -4.65 -28.47
C PRO A 314 18.75 -4.60 -27.20
N HIS A 315 18.42 -5.37 -26.16
CA HIS A 315 19.16 -5.41 -24.91
C HIS A 315 20.59 -5.90 -25.10
N THR A 316 20.76 -7.05 -25.74
CA THR A 316 22.07 -7.59 -26.10
C THR A 316 22.88 -6.60 -26.95
N MET A 317 22.23 -5.98 -27.95
CA MET A 317 22.91 -5.02 -28.84
C MET A 317 23.42 -3.77 -28.09
N VAL A 318 22.71 -3.29 -27.06
CA VAL A 318 23.17 -2.16 -26.23
C VAL A 318 24.50 -2.52 -25.57
N HIS A 319 24.55 -3.65 -24.86
CA HIS A 319 25.74 -4.07 -24.11
C HIS A 319 26.90 -4.43 -25.05
N ASP A 320 26.67 -5.22 -26.08
CA ASP A 320 27.72 -5.65 -27.03
C ASP A 320 28.33 -4.45 -27.77
N SER A 321 27.48 -3.47 -28.15
CA SER A 321 27.98 -2.27 -28.85
C SER A 321 28.80 -1.39 -27.90
N GLY A 322 28.37 -1.21 -26.63
CA GLY A 322 29.11 -0.44 -25.64
C GLY A 322 30.49 -1.05 -25.34
N LEU A 323 30.53 -2.36 -25.07
CA LEU A 323 31.78 -3.09 -24.82
C LEU A 323 32.72 -3.06 -26.06
N SER A 324 32.15 -3.18 -27.26
CA SER A 324 32.90 -3.07 -28.51
C SER A 324 33.48 -1.67 -28.71
N ALA A 325 32.77 -0.62 -28.30
CA ALA A 325 33.27 0.75 -28.34
C ALA A 325 34.46 0.93 -27.40
N LEU A 326 34.37 0.46 -26.17
CA LEU A 326 35.46 0.51 -25.21
C LEU A 326 36.72 -0.25 -25.71
N SER A 327 36.51 -1.45 -26.25
CA SER A 327 37.60 -2.23 -26.85
C SER A 327 38.28 -1.51 -28.04
N ALA A 328 37.50 -0.82 -28.90
CA ALA A 328 38.02 -0.06 -30.02
C ALA A 328 38.86 1.15 -29.56
N VAL A 329 38.44 1.84 -28.49
CA VAL A 329 39.23 2.90 -27.84
C VAL A 329 40.57 2.37 -27.32
N GLY A 330 40.56 1.23 -26.63
CA GLY A 330 41.78 0.56 -26.16
C GLY A 330 42.75 0.19 -27.29
N GLN A 331 42.23 -0.02 -28.52
CA GLN A 331 43.01 -0.29 -29.73
C GLN A 331 43.43 1.01 -30.47
N GLY A 332 43.02 2.19 -30.02
CA GLY A 332 43.29 3.47 -30.68
C GLY A 332 42.41 3.77 -31.90
N ASP A 333 41.41 2.95 -32.20
CA ASP A 333 40.51 3.15 -33.36
C ASP A 333 39.25 3.93 -32.96
N ILE A 334 39.40 5.23 -32.88
CA ILE A 334 38.31 6.15 -32.47
C ILE A 334 37.15 6.11 -33.47
N ASN A 335 37.42 5.98 -34.78
CA ASN A 335 36.36 5.90 -35.79
C ASN A 335 35.51 4.64 -35.64
N LYS A 336 36.12 3.51 -35.27
CA LYS A 336 35.42 2.28 -34.96
C LYS A 336 34.61 2.41 -33.65
N ALA A 337 35.19 3.02 -32.63
CA ALA A 337 34.50 3.30 -31.38
C ALA A 337 33.24 4.14 -31.60
N MET A 338 33.31 5.22 -32.38
CA MET A 338 32.15 6.06 -32.71
C MET A 338 31.04 5.29 -33.41
N ARG A 339 31.36 4.42 -34.38
CA ARG A 339 30.34 3.57 -35.02
C ARG A 339 29.62 2.64 -34.00
N HIS A 340 30.36 2.09 -33.05
CA HIS A 340 29.79 1.25 -32.00
C HIS A 340 28.91 2.06 -31.05
N LEU A 341 29.31 3.28 -30.65
CA LEU A 341 28.48 4.17 -29.81
C LEU A 341 27.17 4.55 -30.52
N GLU A 342 27.20 4.83 -31.83
CA GLU A 342 25.99 5.10 -32.62
C GLU A 342 25.07 3.86 -32.69
N ALA A 343 25.63 2.65 -32.78
CA ALA A 343 24.85 1.41 -32.72
C ALA A 343 24.23 1.19 -31.37
N MET A 344 24.98 1.43 -30.26
CA MET A 344 24.50 1.40 -28.89
C MET A 344 23.31 2.35 -28.71
N GLU A 345 23.40 3.60 -29.23
CA GLU A 345 22.30 4.57 -29.11
C GLU A 345 21.04 4.17 -29.87
N ARG A 346 21.19 3.59 -31.07
CA ARG A 346 20.04 3.06 -31.82
C ARG A 346 19.36 1.92 -31.06
N ALA A 347 20.14 0.96 -30.58
CA ALA A 347 19.64 -0.18 -29.82
C ALA A 347 19.00 0.27 -28.49
N SER A 348 19.59 1.25 -27.81
CA SER A 348 19.04 1.81 -26.56
C SER A 348 17.66 2.45 -26.76
N ARG A 349 17.45 3.18 -27.87
CA ARG A 349 16.12 3.75 -28.17
C ARG A 349 15.09 2.65 -28.42
N ASP A 350 15.46 1.59 -29.14
CA ASP A 350 14.57 0.45 -29.37
C ASP A 350 14.26 -0.29 -28.06
N LEU A 351 15.26 -0.55 -27.23
CA LEU A 351 15.08 -1.16 -25.91
C LEU A 351 14.11 -0.36 -25.03
N LEU A 352 14.30 0.96 -24.94
CA LEU A 352 13.42 1.83 -24.12
C LEU A 352 11.98 1.84 -24.64
N ALA A 353 11.78 1.78 -25.96
CA ALA A 353 10.45 1.65 -26.57
C ALA A 353 9.80 0.31 -26.21
N ARG A 354 10.54 -0.81 -26.36
CA ARG A 354 10.05 -2.15 -25.98
C ARG A 354 9.71 -2.28 -24.49
N LEU A 355 10.53 -1.69 -23.62
CA LEU A 355 10.23 -1.65 -22.18
C LEU A 355 8.94 -0.87 -21.89
N THR A 356 8.64 0.18 -22.66
CA THR A 356 7.38 0.92 -22.54
C THR A 356 6.19 0.09 -22.99
N GLU A 357 6.31 -0.61 -24.15
CA GLU A 357 5.30 -1.53 -24.67
C GLU A 357 5.02 -2.66 -23.66
N LEU A 358 6.08 -3.26 -23.12
CA LEU A 358 5.95 -4.31 -22.10
C LEU A 358 5.19 -3.84 -20.86
N GLY A 359 5.50 -2.64 -20.33
CA GLY A 359 4.77 -2.08 -19.19
C GLY A 359 3.27 -1.95 -19.48
N GLN A 360 2.89 -1.53 -20.69
CA GLN A 360 1.49 -1.46 -21.10
C GLN A 360 0.83 -2.84 -21.22
N GLU A 361 1.55 -3.85 -21.75
CA GLU A 361 1.05 -5.22 -21.84
C GLU A 361 0.85 -5.84 -20.45
N MET A 362 1.76 -5.58 -19.50
CA MET A 362 1.67 -6.07 -18.12
C MET A 362 0.38 -5.59 -17.44
N HIS A 363 0.01 -4.32 -17.60
CA HIS A 363 -1.25 -3.77 -17.08
C HIS A 363 -2.49 -4.39 -17.75
N GLY A 364 -2.39 -4.80 -19.01
CA GLY A 364 -3.49 -5.41 -19.75
C GLY A 364 -3.79 -6.88 -19.40
N MET A 365 -2.94 -7.55 -18.63
CA MET A 365 -3.12 -8.96 -18.21
C MET A 365 -4.12 -9.15 -17.06
N ARG A 366 -4.65 -8.09 -16.49
CA ARG A 366 -5.60 -8.07 -15.36
C ARG A 366 -6.94 -7.62 -15.85
#